data_2c4609cff7d2c036ba33506cd77cf6d4
#
_entry.id   2c4609cff7d2c036ba33506cd77cf6d4
#
_cell.length_a   1.000
_cell.length_b   1.000
_cell.length_c   1.000
_cell.angle_alpha   90.00
_cell.angle_beta   90.00
_cell.angle_gamma   90.00
#
_symmetry.space_group_name_H-M   'P 1'
#
loop_
_entity.id
_entity.type
_entity.pdbx_description
1 polymer ?
#
loop_
_entity_poly.entity_id
_entity_poly.type
_entity_poly.pdbx_seq_one_letter_code
_entity_poly.pdbx_strand_id
1 'polypeptide(L)'
;MRKTIIKSAENAMNFIHFPSRDTGATRADNTTPAPILFGEVIKTHRKKRKLSQQELADQLGVTRNTIVNWEADKSKPEFDGIPQLCSALDISMETLFSLDHAPGISKEEQLLVGVYRQLSVVGKKVASSMLNAMLDEECKAMDASYRSTYCILSHDPGAAAAGSGFEYTDEKPTPMFIRKNDLSVQADAIVRVSGTSMEPVYHEGNFVYIHYADSAYSGEDVVCATANGLVIKRMSDNGQLYSVNKAQPFGKKYEDDHIVIRGKVLGVVSPADYAPDVDLPILNELFHDELKDFYEAHHIDETE
;
A
#
# COMPACT_ATOMS: atom_id res chain seq x y z
N MET A 1 0.67 9.30 10.28
CA MET A 1 0.71 8.03 11.02
C MET A 1 -0.21 7.97 12.24
N ARG A 2 -0.23 8.94 13.16
CA ARG A 2 -1.23 8.99 14.26
C ARG A 2 -2.67 8.89 13.75
N LYS A 3 -3.00 9.56 12.63
CA LYS A 3 -4.32 9.47 11.97
C LYS A 3 -4.57 8.11 11.30
N THR A 4 -3.54 7.46 10.77
CA THR A 4 -3.68 6.14 10.12
C THR A 4 -3.79 5.02 11.13
N ILE A 5 -3.02 5.06 12.22
CA ILE A 5 -3.13 4.09 13.32
C ILE A 5 -4.44 4.32 14.08
N ILE A 6 -4.84 5.58 14.31
CA ILE A 6 -6.14 5.92 14.90
C ILE A 6 -7.26 5.53 13.91
N LYS A 7 -7.14 5.81 12.61
CA LYS A 7 -8.09 5.33 11.59
C LYS A 7 -8.10 3.81 11.46
N SER A 8 -6.96 3.13 11.61
CA SER A 8 -6.91 1.66 11.67
C SER A 8 -7.56 1.14 12.95
N ALA A 9 -7.35 1.79 14.10
CA ALA A 9 -8.04 1.49 15.36
C ALA A 9 -9.53 1.92 15.32
N GLU A 10 -9.86 3.04 14.70
CA GLU A 10 -11.23 3.47 14.44
C GLU A 10 -11.91 2.61 13.38
N ASN A 11 -11.21 2.12 12.35
CA ASN A 11 -11.74 1.13 11.43
C ASN A 11 -11.93 -0.23 12.11
N ALA A 12 -11.08 -0.62 13.05
CA ALA A 12 -11.31 -1.80 13.89
C ALA A 12 -12.50 -1.60 14.85
N MET A 13 -12.76 -0.38 15.31
CA MET A 13 -13.97 -0.01 16.07
C MET A 13 -15.20 0.23 15.17
N ASN A 14 -15.02 0.73 13.95
CA ASN A 14 -16.11 1.02 13.01
C ASN A 14 -16.68 -0.22 12.29
N PHE A 15 -16.13 -1.42 12.53
CA PHE A 15 -16.79 -2.67 12.12
C PHE A 15 -18.05 -3.00 12.95
N ILE A 16 -18.36 -2.21 13.99
CA ILE A 16 -19.69 -2.19 14.61
C ILE A 16 -20.46 -0.98 14.02
N HIS A 17 -20.68 -1.00 12.73
CA HIS A 17 -21.49 0.01 12.06
C HIS A 17 -22.97 -0.42 12.16
N PHE A 18 -23.68 0.16 13.12
CA PHE A 18 -25.12 0.24 13.02
C PHE A 18 -25.45 1.18 11.86
N PRO A 19 -26.21 0.77 10.85
CA PRO A 19 -26.57 1.66 9.76
C PRO A 19 -27.47 2.78 10.32
N SER A 20 -26.91 3.99 10.38
CA SER A 20 -27.73 5.20 10.60
C SER A 20 -28.62 5.40 9.37
N ARG A 21 -29.90 5.63 9.62
CA ARG A 21 -30.89 5.97 8.59
C ARG A 21 -30.54 7.30 7.93
N ASP A 22 -30.64 7.25 6.60
CA ASP A 22 -30.74 8.37 5.66
C ASP A 22 -29.56 9.34 5.50
N THR A 23 -28.84 9.16 4.38
CA THR A 23 -28.72 10.20 3.34
C THR A 23 -28.32 9.55 2.02
N GLY A 24 -29.02 9.89 0.95
CA GLY A 24 -28.88 9.32 -0.37
C GLY A 24 -27.49 9.53 -0.96
N ALA A 25 -26.86 8.45 -1.33
CA ALA A 25 -25.76 8.40 -2.27
C ALA A 25 -25.89 7.14 -3.13
N THR A 26 -25.72 7.37 -4.38
CA THR A 26 -25.87 6.53 -5.56
C THR A 26 -25.25 5.13 -5.43
N ARG A 27 -26.03 4.15 -5.88
CA ARG A 27 -25.68 2.74 -6.09
C ARG A 27 -24.50 2.58 -7.04
N ALA A 28 -23.46 1.88 -6.56
CA ALA A 28 -22.67 0.93 -7.37
C ALA A 28 -21.96 -0.01 -6.39
N ASP A 29 -22.40 -1.20 -6.30
CA ASP A 29 -21.82 -2.52 -6.30
C ASP A 29 -22.80 -3.51 -5.65
N ASN A 30 -23.39 -4.35 -6.52
CA ASN A 30 -24.21 -5.50 -6.12
C ASN A 30 -23.28 -6.67 -5.73
N THR A 31 -22.60 -6.60 -4.61
CA THR A 31 -22.18 -7.81 -3.90
C THR A 31 -23.25 -8.10 -2.83
N THR A 32 -24.20 -8.94 -3.16
CA THR A 32 -25.11 -9.53 -2.19
C THR A 32 -24.22 -10.19 -1.11
N PRO A 33 -24.34 -9.80 0.18
CA PRO A 33 -23.56 -10.45 1.23
C PRO A 33 -23.85 -11.96 1.18
N ALA A 34 -22.78 -12.77 1.28
CA ALA A 34 -22.93 -14.22 1.28
C ALA A 34 -23.96 -14.64 2.33
N PRO A 35 -24.89 -15.55 2.04
CA PRO A 35 -25.91 -15.93 2.97
C PRO A 35 -25.28 -16.52 4.23
N ILE A 36 -25.69 -16.04 5.41
CA ILE A 36 -25.26 -16.60 6.69
C ILE A 36 -25.78 -18.03 6.76
N LEU A 37 -24.85 -19.00 6.80
CA LEU A 37 -25.12 -20.43 6.87
C LEU A 37 -25.10 -20.88 8.33
N PHE A 38 -26.27 -20.98 8.93
CA PHE A 38 -26.42 -21.45 10.33
C PHE A 38 -26.21 -22.97 10.46
N GLY A 39 -26.53 -23.71 9.41
CA GLY A 39 -26.64 -25.18 9.47
C GLY A 39 -25.35 -25.87 9.86
N GLU A 40 -24.23 -25.48 9.28
CA GLU A 40 -22.93 -26.06 9.59
C GLU A 40 -22.48 -25.72 11.03
N VAL A 41 -22.73 -24.51 11.50
CA VAL A 41 -22.40 -24.08 12.87
C VAL A 41 -23.21 -24.87 13.88
N ILE A 42 -24.53 -24.94 13.70
CA ILE A 42 -25.44 -25.71 14.59
C ILE A 42 -25.01 -27.19 14.64
N LYS A 43 -24.80 -27.81 13.49
CA LYS A 43 -24.40 -29.21 13.36
C LYS A 43 -23.06 -29.51 14.02
N THR A 44 -22.07 -28.66 13.81
CA THR A 44 -20.73 -28.78 14.36
C THR A 44 -20.74 -28.70 15.88
N HIS A 45 -21.39 -27.66 16.44
CA HIS A 45 -21.44 -27.48 17.89
C HIS A 45 -22.34 -28.50 18.59
N ARG A 46 -23.44 -28.92 17.97
CA ARG A 46 -24.25 -30.06 18.49
C ARG A 46 -23.41 -31.34 18.62
N LYS A 47 -22.65 -31.69 17.54
CA LYS A 47 -21.75 -32.85 17.58
C LYS A 47 -20.65 -32.73 18.62
N LYS A 48 -20.06 -31.54 18.76
CA LYS A 48 -19.04 -31.22 19.76
C LYS A 48 -19.57 -31.44 21.18
N ARG A 49 -20.83 -31.14 21.42
CA ARG A 49 -21.53 -31.40 22.68
C ARG A 49 -22.06 -32.82 22.79
N LYS A 50 -21.84 -33.69 21.78
CA LYS A 50 -22.31 -35.08 21.71
C LYS A 50 -23.84 -35.22 21.80
N LEU A 51 -24.59 -34.19 21.38
CA LEU A 51 -26.05 -34.24 21.33
C LEU A 51 -26.54 -34.84 20.02
N SER A 52 -27.58 -35.67 20.09
CA SER A 52 -28.37 -36.11 18.93
C SER A 52 -29.27 -34.93 18.46
N GLN A 53 -29.78 -35.02 17.25
CA GLN A 53 -30.77 -34.03 16.76
C GLN A 53 -32.05 -34.03 17.59
N GLN A 54 -32.44 -35.18 18.14
CA GLN A 54 -33.61 -35.30 19.00
C GLN A 54 -33.36 -34.63 20.35
N GLU A 55 -32.24 -34.88 20.99
CA GLU A 55 -31.90 -34.26 22.27
C GLU A 55 -31.81 -32.75 22.19
N LEU A 56 -31.22 -32.21 21.10
CA LEU A 56 -31.23 -30.74 20.89
C LEU A 56 -32.62 -30.21 20.67
N ALA A 57 -33.48 -30.93 19.92
CA ALA A 57 -34.89 -30.56 19.70
C ALA A 57 -35.68 -30.52 20.99
N ASP A 58 -35.50 -31.52 21.85
CA ASP A 58 -36.16 -31.63 23.16
C ASP A 58 -35.75 -30.48 24.09
N GLN A 59 -34.45 -30.11 24.10
CA GLN A 59 -33.95 -28.97 24.91
C GLN A 59 -34.54 -27.62 24.44
N LEU A 60 -34.80 -27.49 23.14
CA LEU A 60 -35.30 -26.25 22.54
C LEU A 60 -36.85 -26.23 22.43
N GLY A 61 -37.53 -27.31 22.79
CA GLY A 61 -38.99 -27.38 22.63
C GLY A 61 -39.49 -27.39 21.18
N VAL A 62 -38.63 -27.84 20.24
CA VAL A 62 -38.96 -27.91 18.81
C VAL A 62 -38.98 -29.37 18.32
N THR A 63 -39.41 -29.56 17.07
CA THR A 63 -39.42 -30.94 16.52
C THR A 63 -38.01 -31.29 16.02
N ARG A 64 -37.67 -32.59 16.01
CA ARG A 64 -36.43 -33.09 15.41
C ARG A 64 -36.30 -32.61 13.95
N ASN A 65 -37.42 -32.56 13.20
CA ASN A 65 -37.41 -32.16 11.81
C ASN A 65 -37.03 -30.67 11.66
N THR A 66 -37.35 -29.83 12.64
CA THR A 66 -36.93 -28.44 12.73
C THR A 66 -35.39 -28.33 12.79
N ILE A 67 -34.75 -29.13 13.65
CA ILE A 67 -33.30 -29.18 13.76
C ILE A 67 -32.66 -29.67 12.45
N VAL A 68 -33.24 -30.72 11.82
CA VAL A 68 -32.76 -31.21 10.51
C VAL A 68 -32.81 -30.12 9.44
N ASN A 69 -33.90 -29.34 9.43
CA ASN A 69 -34.03 -28.22 8.46
C ASN A 69 -33.07 -27.07 8.75
N TRP A 70 -32.81 -26.74 10.00
CA TRP A 70 -31.82 -25.75 10.38
C TRP A 70 -30.40 -26.18 10.00
N GLU A 71 -30.02 -27.43 10.29
CA GLU A 71 -28.70 -28.00 9.93
C GLU A 71 -28.50 -28.13 8.42
N ALA A 72 -29.60 -28.17 7.64
CA ALA A 72 -29.55 -28.22 6.18
C ALA A 72 -29.78 -26.82 5.53
N ASP A 73 -29.80 -25.75 6.31
CA ASP A 73 -30.09 -24.36 5.88
C ASP A 73 -31.40 -24.21 5.08
N LYS A 74 -32.35 -25.15 5.24
CA LYS A 74 -33.69 -25.10 4.63
C LYS A 74 -34.64 -24.13 5.33
N SER A 75 -34.43 -23.92 6.63
CA SER A 75 -35.10 -22.91 7.44
C SER A 75 -34.11 -22.35 8.46
N LYS A 76 -34.45 -21.21 9.04
CA LYS A 76 -33.63 -20.56 10.07
C LYS A 76 -34.33 -20.56 11.42
N PRO A 77 -33.61 -20.58 12.55
CA PRO A 77 -34.17 -20.33 13.86
C PRO A 77 -34.90 -18.99 13.89
N GLU A 78 -36.03 -18.92 14.59
CA GLU A 78 -36.68 -17.65 14.88
C GLU A 78 -35.83 -16.80 15.82
N PHE A 79 -35.91 -15.49 15.66
CA PHE A 79 -35.08 -14.55 16.42
C PHE A 79 -35.15 -14.77 17.94
N ASP A 80 -36.36 -15.02 18.46
CA ASP A 80 -36.59 -15.25 19.88
C ASP A 80 -36.01 -16.58 20.38
N GLY A 81 -35.77 -17.53 19.49
CA GLY A 81 -35.15 -18.84 19.80
C GLY A 81 -33.61 -18.83 19.78
N ILE A 82 -33.00 -17.78 19.25
CA ILE A 82 -31.53 -17.69 19.11
C ILE A 82 -30.80 -17.76 20.46
N PRO A 83 -31.21 -17.01 21.51
CA PRO A 83 -30.53 -17.10 22.81
C PRO A 83 -30.57 -18.50 23.44
N GLN A 84 -31.68 -19.20 23.30
CA GLN A 84 -31.84 -20.56 23.81
C GLN A 84 -31.00 -21.56 23.01
N LEU A 85 -30.93 -21.40 21.68
CA LEU A 85 -30.06 -22.20 20.80
C LEU A 85 -28.58 -21.99 21.15
N CYS A 86 -28.14 -20.75 21.34
CA CYS A 86 -26.78 -20.43 21.77
C CYS A 86 -26.45 -21.07 23.12
N SER A 87 -27.38 -20.98 24.09
CA SER A 87 -27.21 -21.62 25.41
C SER A 87 -27.15 -23.14 25.32
N ALA A 88 -28.02 -23.78 24.52
CA ALA A 88 -28.05 -25.23 24.32
C ALA A 88 -26.77 -25.75 23.65
N LEU A 89 -26.20 -24.98 22.74
CA LEU A 89 -24.96 -25.32 22.02
C LEU A 89 -23.68 -24.86 22.74
N ASP A 90 -23.80 -24.05 23.79
CA ASP A 90 -22.69 -23.43 24.54
C ASP A 90 -21.80 -22.60 23.61
N ILE A 91 -22.42 -21.71 22.86
CA ILE A 91 -21.76 -20.79 21.92
C ILE A 91 -22.24 -19.37 22.12
N SER A 92 -21.41 -18.43 21.70
CA SER A 92 -21.83 -17.01 21.65
C SER A 92 -22.70 -16.73 20.41
N MET A 93 -23.42 -15.60 20.43
CA MET A 93 -24.14 -15.14 19.23
C MET A 93 -23.16 -14.86 18.07
N GLU A 94 -21.98 -14.31 18.36
CA GLU A 94 -20.95 -14.04 17.37
C GLU A 94 -20.54 -15.34 16.65
N THR A 95 -20.34 -16.42 17.40
CA THR A 95 -20.04 -17.73 16.85
C THR A 95 -21.18 -18.25 15.97
N LEU A 96 -22.43 -18.11 16.42
CA LEU A 96 -23.60 -18.57 15.66
C LEU A 96 -23.72 -17.84 14.32
N PHE A 97 -23.44 -16.53 14.31
CA PHE A 97 -23.51 -15.69 13.10
C PHE A 97 -22.22 -15.74 12.26
N SER A 98 -21.26 -16.59 12.62
CA SER A 98 -19.93 -16.67 11.98
C SER A 98 -19.20 -15.32 11.93
N LEU A 99 -19.45 -14.48 12.93
CA LEU A 99 -18.76 -13.20 13.07
C LEU A 99 -17.36 -13.33 13.70
N ASP A 100 -16.97 -14.56 14.05
CA ASP A 100 -15.66 -14.90 14.62
C ASP A 100 -14.47 -14.62 13.64
N HIS A 101 -14.76 -14.14 12.42
CA HIS A 101 -13.76 -13.64 11.47
C HIS A 101 -13.51 -12.14 11.62
N ALA A 102 -14.28 -11.40 12.41
CA ALA A 102 -13.77 -10.17 12.97
C ALA A 102 -12.62 -10.55 13.92
N PRO A 103 -11.45 -9.86 13.88
CA PRO A 103 -10.36 -10.18 14.80
C PRO A 103 -10.89 -10.08 16.23
N GLY A 104 -11.23 -11.24 16.79
CA GLY A 104 -11.75 -11.33 18.15
C GLY A 104 -10.69 -10.81 19.12
N ILE A 105 -11.11 -10.10 20.15
CA ILE A 105 -10.23 -9.65 21.23
C ILE A 105 -9.46 -10.87 21.74
N SER A 106 -8.14 -10.85 21.62
CA SER A 106 -7.25 -11.91 22.07
C SER A 106 -7.39 -12.13 23.59
N LYS A 107 -6.92 -13.27 24.09
CA LYS A 107 -6.95 -13.51 25.54
C LYS A 107 -6.14 -12.47 26.33
N GLU A 108 -5.08 -11.95 25.74
CA GLU A 108 -4.24 -10.90 26.31
C GLU A 108 -4.98 -9.56 26.38
N GLU A 109 -5.68 -9.21 25.30
CA GLU A 109 -6.54 -8.02 25.26
C GLU A 109 -7.71 -8.12 26.23
N GLN A 110 -8.34 -9.31 26.36
CA GLN A 110 -9.39 -9.55 27.36
C GLN A 110 -8.87 -9.35 28.78
N LEU A 111 -7.68 -9.85 29.07
CA LEU A 111 -7.03 -9.67 30.37
C LEU A 111 -6.76 -8.19 30.63
N LEU A 112 -6.20 -7.48 29.65
CA LEU A 112 -5.92 -6.04 29.74
C LEU A 112 -7.19 -5.23 30.01
N VAL A 113 -8.26 -5.52 29.26
CA VAL A 113 -9.58 -4.89 29.49
C VAL A 113 -10.12 -5.21 30.88
N GLY A 114 -9.95 -6.46 31.33
CA GLY A 114 -10.36 -6.87 32.69
C GLY A 114 -9.63 -6.08 33.78
N VAL A 115 -8.32 -5.91 33.67
CA VAL A 115 -7.50 -5.11 34.59
C VAL A 115 -7.92 -3.62 34.52
N TYR A 116 -8.03 -3.07 33.30
CA TYR A 116 -8.44 -1.67 33.11
C TYR A 116 -9.80 -1.35 33.73
N ARG A 117 -10.77 -2.27 33.65
CA ARG A 117 -12.11 -2.09 34.25
C ARG A 117 -12.06 -1.96 35.77
N GLN A 118 -11.09 -2.61 36.44
CA GLN A 118 -10.91 -2.58 37.90
C GLN A 118 -10.22 -1.30 38.42
N LEU A 119 -9.61 -0.52 37.55
CA LEU A 119 -8.95 0.72 37.93
C LEU A 119 -9.97 1.78 38.37
N SER A 120 -9.55 2.62 39.32
CA SER A 120 -10.26 3.85 39.67
C SER A 120 -10.31 4.82 38.51
N VAL A 121 -11.15 5.85 38.57
CA VAL A 121 -11.24 6.91 37.55
C VAL A 121 -9.86 7.56 37.30
N VAL A 122 -9.09 7.80 38.35
CA VAL A 122 -7.72 8.34 38.27
C VAL A 122 -6.80 7.32 37.61
N GLY A 123 -6.87 6.06 38.03
CA GLY A 123 -6.08 4.97 37.47
C GLY A 123 -6.33 4.78 35.96
N LYS A 124 -7.58 4.88 35.52
CA LYS A 124 -7.94 4.81 34.08
C LYS A 124 -7.33 5.97 33.28
N LYS A 125 -7.37 7.21 33.84
CA LYS A 125 -6.72 8.35 33.17
C LYS A 125 -5.21 8.15 33.04
N VAL A 126 -4.56 7.69 34.08
CA VAL A 126 -3.11 7.42 34.07
C VAL A 126 -2.77 6.31 33.05
N ALA A 127 -3.50 5.20 33.09
CA ALA A 127 -3.28 4.10 32.15
C ALA A 127 -3.48 4.54 30.68
N SER A 128 -4.53 5.29 30.39
CA SER A 128 -4.76 5.84 29.03
C SER A 128 -3.67 6.81 28.60
N SER A 129 -3.19 7.68 29.52
CA SER A 129 -2.09 8.60 29.22
C SER A 129 -0.79 7.88 28.95
N MET A 130 -0.48 6.82 29.72
CA MET A 130 0.71 6.00 29.49
C MET A 130 0.65 5.25 28.17
N LEU A 131 -0.47 4.61 27.87
CA LEU A 131 -0.66 3.89 26.60
C LEU A 131 -0.53 4.84 25.39
N ASN A 132 -1.12 6.03 25.46
CA ASN A 132 -0.97 7.03 24.40
C ASN A 132 0.48 7.50 24.24
N ALA A 133 1.20 7.72 25.35
CA ALA A 133 2.62 8.12 25.28
C ALA A 133 3.50 7.01 24.68
N MET A 134 3.25 5.75 25.03
CA MET A 134 3.97 4.61 24.44
C MET A 134 3.69 4.51 22.95
N LEU A 135 2.41 4.64 22.55
CA LEU A 135 2.02 4.62 21.13
C LEU A 135 2.66 5.78 20.35
N ASP A 136 2.71 6.99 20.93
CA ASP A 136 3.35 8.15 20.31
C ASP A 136 4.87 7.90 20.09
N GLU A 137 5.55 7.23 21.02
CA GLU A 137 6.99 6.89 20.87
C GLU A 137 7.20 5.79 19.81
N GLU A 138 6.35 4.77 19.79
CA GLU A 138 6.40 3.73 18.73
C GLU A 138 6.14 4.32 17.34
N CYS A 139 5.17 5.24 17.20
CA CYS A 139 4.90 5.94 15.96
C CYS A 139 6.12 6.76 15.51
N LYS A 140 6.75 7.52 16.42
CA LYS A 140 7.96 8.29 16.09
C LYS A 140 9.12 7.40 15.66
N ALA A 141 9.33 6.27 16.34
CA ALA A 141 10.37 5.32 15.99
C ALA A 141 10.14 4.72 14.59
N MET A 142 8.88 4.40 14.27
CA MET A 142 8.48 3.89 12.98
C MET A 142 8.64 4.95 11.88
N ASP A 143 8.22 6.20 12.14
CA ASP A 143 8.41 7.34 11.24
C ASP A 143 9.89 7.56 10.93
N ALA A 144 10.73 7.56 11.95
CA ALA A 144 12.17 7.69 11.80
C ALA A 144 12.76 6.53 10.96
N SER A 145 12.27 5.31 11.16
CA SER A 145 12.69 4.13 10.39
C SER A 145 12.35 4.29 8.91
N TYR A 146 11.11 4.67 8.57
CA TYR A 146 10.71 4.90 7.18
C TYR A 146 11.49 6.06 6.54
N ARG A 147 11.64 7.19 7.24
CA ARG A 147 12.42 8.34 6.76
C ARG A 147 13.91 8.02 6.58
N SER A 148 14.46 7.09 7.36
CA SER A 148 15.85 6.63 7.17
C SER A 148 15.98 5.68 5.99
N THR A 149 14.92 4.93 5.68
CA THR A 149 14.91 3.88 4.65
C THR A 149 14.58 4.43 3.26
N TYR A 150 13.69 5.41 3.15
CA TYR A 150 13.18 5.90 1.87
C TYR A 150 13.50 7.38 1.65
N CYS A 151 13.57 7.75 0.38
CA CYS A 151 13.58 9.14 -0.11
C CYS A 151 12.62 9.27 -1.29
N ILE A 152 12.25 10.51 -1.60
CA ILE A 152 11.49 10.84 -2.81
C ILE A 152 12.50 11.25 -3.88
N LEU A 153 12.40 10.65 -5.06
CA LEU A 153 13.10 11.10 -6.27
C LEU A 153 12.07 11.45 -7.35
N SER A 154 12.37 12.46 -8.12
CA SER A 154 11.59 12.83 -9.29
C SER A 154 11.79 11.80 -10.39
N HIS A 155 10.71 11.20 -10.90
CA HIS A 155 10.73 10.53 -12.19
C HIS A 155 10.44 11.57 -13.26
N ASP A 156 11.45 11.94 -14.03
CA ASP A 156 11.31 12.85 -15.16
C ASP A 156 10.84 12.04 -16.39
N PRO A 157 9.60 12.30 -16.90
CA PRO A 157 9.07 11.59 -18.06
C PRO A 157 9.73 12.01 -19.38
N GLY A 158 10.54 13.05 -19.37
CA GLY A 158 11.41 13.42 -20.50
C GLY A 158 12.34 12.26 -20.83
N ALA A 159 11.77 11.14 -21.31
CA ALA A 159 12.43 9.89 -21.58
C ALA A 159 13.71 10.15 -22.37
N ALA A 160 14.84 9.66 -21.86
CA ALA A 160 16.09 9.65 -22.60
C ALA A 160 15.92 8.76 -23.83
N ALA A 161 15.43 9.35 -24.92
CA ALA A 161 15.20 8.66 -26.17
C ALA A 161 16.54 8.29 -26.82
N ALA A 162 16.79 7.01 -26.94
CA ALA A 162 17.89 6.50 -27.77
C ALA A 162 17.39 6.36 -29.20
N GLY A 163 17.53 7.40 -30.01
CA GLY A 163 17.68 7.24 -31.46
C GLY A 163 16.47 7.37 -32.37
N SER A 164 15.24 7.50 -31.93
CA SER A 164 14.10 7.82 -32.81
C SER A 164 13.32 8.97 -32.18
N GLY A 165 13.24 10.11 -32.89
CA GLY A 165 12.69 11.37 -32.41
C GLY A 165 11.42 11.16 -31.56
N PHE A 166 11.52 11.51 -30.30
CA PHE A 166 10.37 11.60 -29.41
C PHE A 166 10.01 13.07 -29.30
N GLU A 167 8.72 13.37 -29.49
CA GLU A 167 8.14 14.63 -29.11
C GLU A 167 8.35 14.80 -27.57
N TYR A 168 8.61 16.04 -27.17
CA TYR A 168 8.49 16.42 -25.75
C TYR A 168 7.11 15.98 -25.29
N THR A 169 7.04 14.98 -24.42
CA THR A 169 5.78 14.64 -23.78
C THR A 169 5.48 15.76 -22.78
N ASP A 170 4.25 16.31 -22.83
CA ASP A 170 3.73 17.21 -21.79
C ASP A 170 3.49 16.48 -20.46
N GLU A 171 4.06 15.28 -20.30
CA GLU A 171 3.98 14.50 -19.07
C GLU A 171 4.77 15.20 -17.97
N LYS A 172 4.10 15.42 -16.86
CA LYS A 172 4.67 16.06 -15.68
C LYS A 172 5.54 15.08 -14.90
N PRO A 173 6.60 15.55 -14.21
CA PRO A 173 7.39 14.69 -13.34
C PRO A 173 6.51 14.08 -12.23
N THR A 174 6.81 12.85 -11.86
CA THR A 174 6.09 12.11 -10.81
C THR A 174 7.02 11.77 -9.65
N PRO A 175 6.59 11.94 -8.39
CA PRO A 175 7.37 11.55 -7.23
C PRO A 175 7.39 10.03 -7.09
N MET A 176 8.56 9.46 -6.82
CA MET A 176 8.74 8.05 -6.57
C MET A 176 9.44 7.81 -5.24
N PHE A 177 8.91 6.89 -4.44
CA PHE A 177 9.56 6.47 -3.20
C PHE A 177 10.61 5.42 -3.49
N ILE A 178 11.86 5.77 -3.21
CA ILE A 178 13.02 4.94 -3.48
C ILE A 178 13.73 4.63 -2.16
N ARG A 179 14.14 3.38 -2.02
CA ARG A 179 14.97 2.94 -0.89
C ARG A 179 16.35 3.60 -0.96
N LYS A 180 16.77 4.21 0.13
CA LYS A 180 18.09 4.85 0.22
C LYS A 180 19.21 3.84 0.05
N ASN A 181 20.08 4.09 -0.90
CA ASN A 181 21.32 3.37 -1.17
C ASN A 181 22.39 4.36 -1.63
N ASP A 182 23.60 3.89 -1.91
CA ASP A 182 24.73 4.74 -2.29
C ASP A 182 24.48 5.56 -3.56
N LEU A 183 23.60 5.09 -4.45
CA LEU A 183 23.24 5.78 -5.69
C LEU A 183 22.08 6.75 -5.47
N SER A 184 21.01 6.29 -4.81
CA SER A 184 19.81 7.10 -4.62
C SER A 184 20.04 8.35 -3.77
N VAL A 185 20.99 8.31 -2.81
CA VAL A 185 21.32 9.49 -1.98
C VAL A 185 22.13 10.55 -2.73
N GLN A 186 22.74 10.17 -3.87
CA GLN A 186 23.50 11.08 -4.74
C GLN A 186 22.68 11.53 -5.95
N ALA A 187 21.54 10.87 -6.21
CA ALA A 187 20.69 11.15 -7.35
C ALA A 187 19.74 12.31 -7.07
N ASP A 188 19.54 13.13 -8.08
CA ASP A 188 18.55 14.22 -8.06
C ASP A 188 17.22 13.78 -8.70
N ALA A 189 17.29 12.81 -9.66
CA ALA A 189 16.12 12.31 -10.36
C ALA A 189 16.35 10.89 -10.90
N ILE A 190 15.27 10.33 -11.44
CA ILE A 190 15.23 9.05 -12.15
C ILE A 190 14.72 9.31 -13.56
N VAL A 191 15.35 8.70 -14.56
CA VAL A 191 14.95 8.78 -15.96
C VAL A 191 14.76 7.39 -16.54
N ARG A 192 13.74 7.21 -17.35
CA ARG A 192 13.50 5.97 -18.08
C ARG A 192 14.35 5.90 -19.33
N VAL A 193 15.06 4.79 -19.51
CA VAL A 193 15.81 4.49 -20.74
C VAL A 193 14.83 4.09 -21.84
N SER A 194 14.86 4.80 -22.96
CA SER A 194 14.14 4.44 -24.17
C SER A 194 15.13 4.15 -25.30
N GLY A 195 14.91 3.01 -25.96
CA GLY A 195 15.74 2.53 -27.06
C GLY A 195 17.02 1.81 -26.62
N THR A 196 17.78 1.34 -27.60
CA THR A 196 18.83 0.33 -27.42
C THR A 196 20.24 0.85 -27.70
N SER A 197 20.43 2.19 -27.84
CA SER A 197 21.73 2.77 -28.21
C SER A 197 22.83 2.61 -27.17
N MET A 198 22.43 2.34 -25.91
CA MET A 198 23.36 2.15 -24.80
C MET A 198 23.48 0.68 -24.36
N GLU A 199 22.84 -0.24 -25.08
CA GLU A 199 23.02 -1.67 -24.83
C GLU A 199 24.47 -2.11 -25.08
N PRO A 200 24.99 -3.08 -24.30
CA PRO A 200 24.29 -3.87 -23.26
C PRO A 200 24.32 -3.22 -21.86
N VAL A 201 24.78 -1.99 -21.73
CA VAL A 201 24.96 -1.34 -20.41
C VAL A 201 23.60 -0.95 -19.80
N TYR A 202 22.74 -0.35 -20.61
CA TYR A 202 21.37 0.01 -20.23
C TYR A 202 20.40 -0.57 -21.24
N HIS A 203 19.38 -1.30 -20.76
CA HIS A 203 18.34 -1.88 -21.59
C HIS A 203 17.13 -0.96 -21.68
N GLU A 204 16.41 -1.04 -22.78
CA GLU A 204 15.15 -0.34 -22.95
C GLU A 204 14.18 -0.65 -21.79
N GLY A 205 13.55 0.38 -21.23
CA GLY A 205 12.65 0.26 -20.10
C GLY A 205 13.32 0.27 -18.74
N ASN A 206 14.65 0.19 -18.64
CA ASN A 206 15.34 0.40 -17.37
C ASN A 206 15.08 1.83 -16.88
N PHE A 207 15.10 2.01 -15.57
CA PHE A 207 15.22 3.32 -14.95
C PHE A 207 16.67 3.51 -14.48
N VAL A 208 17.19 4.72 -14.60
CA VAL A 208 18.54 5.08 -14.17
C VAL A 208 18.50 6.27 -13.23
N TYR A 209 19.37 6.24 -12.22
CA TYR A 209 19.65 7.37 -11.35
C TYR A 209 20.48 8.40 -12.10
N ILE A 210 20.09 9.66 -11.99
CA ILE A 210 20.85 10.78 -12.55
C ILE A 210 21.21 11.79 -11.48
N HIS A 211 22.41 12.35 -11.61
CA HIS A 211 22.87 13.52 -10.85
C HIS A 211 22.99 14.69 -11.82
N TYR A 212 22.33 15.81 -11.52
CA TYR A 212 22.35 16.98 -12.39
C TYR A 212 23.75 17.56 -12.50
N ALA A 213 24.19 17.73 -13.72
CA ALA A 213 25.51 18.26 -14.05
C ALA A 213 25.47 18.87 -15.46
N ASP A 214 26.28 19.87 -15.68
CA ASP A 214 26.46 20.55 -16.98
C ASP A 214 27.69 20.10 -17.75
N SER A 215 28.49 19.21 -17.14
CA SER A 215 29.76 18.70 -17.67
C SER A 215 30.01 17.26 -17.23
N ALA A 216 30.83 16.56 -17.98
CA ALA A 216 31.23 15.18 -17.70
C ALA A 216 32.67 14.88 -18.11
N TYR A 217 33.24 13.88 -17.46
CA TYR A 217 34.56 13.36 -17.80
C TYR A 217 34.48 12.20 -18.80
N SER A 218 35.63 11.91 -19.43
CA SER A 218 35.73 10.74 -20.30
C SER A 218 35.33 9.44 -19.58
N GLY A 219 34.55 8.62 -20.29
CA GLY A 219 34.03 7.36 -19.78
C GLY A 219 32.72 7.47 -18.99
N GLU A 220 32.30 8.66 -18.59
CA GLU A 220 31.04 8.84 -17.92
C GLU A 220 29.85 8.76 -18.88
N ASP A 221 28.74 8.18 -18.41
CA ASP A 221 27.47 8.17 -19.11
C ASP A 221 26.65 9.38 -18.71
N VAL A 222 26.13 10.09 -19.69
CA VAL A 222 25.43 11.38 -19.50
C VAL A 222 24.06 11.37 -20.14
N VAL A 223 23.15 12.09 -19.51
CA VAL A 223 21.87 12.47 -20.08
C VAL A 223 22.06 13.81 -20.78
N CYS A 224 21.73 13.86 -22.06
CA CYS A 224 21.83 15.07 -22.87
C CYS A 224 20.48 15.44 -23.45
N ALA A 225 20.18 16.74 -23.44
CA ALA A 225 19.09 17.33 -24.20
C ALA A 225 19.55 17.59 -25.64
N THR A 226 18.74 17.12 -26.59
CA THR A 226 18.90 17.35 -28.04
C THR A 226 17.60 17.98 -28.59
N ALA A 227 17.61 18.42 -29.83
CA ALA A 227 16.39 18.90 -30.51
C ALA A 227 15.28 17.82 -30.56
N ASN A 228 15.63 16.54 -30.40
CA ASN A 228 14.72 15.39 -30.48
C ASN A 228 14.43 14.77 -29.09
N GLY A 229 14.70 15.46 -27.99
CA GLY A 229 14.46 14.98 -26.61
C GLY A 229 15.75 14.62 -25.87
N LEU A 230 15.60 13.96 -24.72
CA LEU A 230 16.71 13.49 -23.89
C LEU A 230 17.31 12.19 -24.44
N VAL A 231 18.63 12.09 -24.42
CA VAL A 231 19.36 10.87 -24.82
C VAL A 231 20.43 10.54 -23.80
N ILE A 232 20.74 9.25 -23.64
CA ILE A 232 21.90 8.78 -22.85
C ILE A 232 23.02 8.46 -23.82
N LYS A 233 24.22 9.00 -23.54
CA LYS A 233 25.42 8.77 -24.33
C LYS A 233 26.64 8.71 -23.43
N ARG A 234 27.71 8.11 -23.92
CA ARG A 234 29.00 8.06 -23.20
C ARG A 234 29.94 9.13 -23.71
N MET A 235 30.63 9.80 -22.78
CA MET A 235 31.66 10.78 -23.09
C MET A 235 32.96 10.06 -23.47
N SER A 236 33.55 10.45 -24.57
CA SER A 236 34.84 9.95 -25.03
C SER A 236 36.00 10.84 -24.57
N ASP A 237 37.26 10.33 -24.73
CA ASP A 237 38.48 11.07 -24.34
C ASP A 237 38.65 12.41 -25.09
N ASN A 238 38.10 12.52 -26.27
CA ASN A 238 38.16 13.75 -27.09
C ASN A 238 36.96 14.68 -26.86
N GLY A 239 36.12 14.40 -25.85
CA GLY A 239 34.96 15.24 -25.51
C GLY A 239 33.73 15.02 -26.41
N GLN A 240 33.76 13.97 -27.27
CA GLN A 240 32.62 13.66 -28.12
C GLN A 240 31.68 12.61 -27.44
N LEU A 241 30.41 12.72 -27.73
CA LEU A 241 29.43 11.74 -27.28
C LEU A 241 29.29 10.58 -28.24
N TYR A 242 29.15 9.37 -27.72
CA TYR A 242 28.94 8.19 -28.56
C TYR A 242 27.96 7.19 -27.91
N SER A 243 27.36 6.36 -28.75
CA SER A 243 26.54 5.21 -28.34
C SER A 243 27.42 4.03 -28.00
N VAL A 244 27.12 3.32 -26.92
CA VAL A 244 27.81 2.06 -26.57
C VAL A 244 27.46 0.98 -27.58
N ASN A 245 26.21 0.92 -28.04
CA ASN A 245 25.76 0.01 -29.09
C ASN A 245 26.27 0.48 -30.47
N LYS A 246 27.26 -0.23 -31.00
CA LYS A 246 27.85 0.09 -32.31
C LYS A 246 26.88 -0.08 -33.48
N ALA A 247 25.81 -0.85 -33.31
CA ALA A 247 24.75 -1.00 -34.32
C ALA A 247 23.85 0.25 -34.42
N GLN A 248 23.89 1.12 -33.40
CA GLN A 248 23.13 2.37 -33.34
C GLN A 248 24.07 3.55 -33.02
N PRO A 249 24.97 3.93 -33.92
CA PRO A 249 25.94 4.99 -33.67
C PRO A 249 25.23 6.34 -33.46
N PHE A 250 25.76 7.11 -32.51
CA PHE A 250 25.42 8.51 -32.36
C PHE A 250 26.22 9.28 -33.41
N GLY A 251 25.54 9.76 -34.42
CA GLY A 251 26.23 10.28 -35.58
C GLY A 251 25.47 11.40 -36.27
N LYS A 252 25.68 11.60 -37.56
CA LYS A 252 25.28 12.69 -38.44
C LYS A 252 23.90 13.36 -38.22
N LYS A 253 22.97 12.67 -37.59
CA LYS A 253 21.64 13.22 -37.26
C LYS A 253 21.68 14.34 -36.21
N TYR A 254 22.79 14.45 -35.46
CA TYR A 254 22.96 15.37 -34.32
C TYR A 254 24.15 16.31 -34.49
N GLU A 255 24.80 16.33 -35.67
CA GLU A 255 25.98 17.17 -35.94
C GLU A 255 25.68 18.67 -35.88
N ASP A 256 24.41 19.07 -36.13
CA ASP A 256 23.95 20.46 -36.10
C ASP A 256 23.10 20.78 -34.85
N ASP A 257 22.91 19.84 -33.90
CA ASP A 257 22.11 20.03 -32.73
C ASP A 257 22.91 20.70 -31.59
N HIS A 258 22.29 21.67 -30.94
CA HIS A 258 22.77 22.20 -29.68
C HIS A 258 22.54 21.15 -28.60
N ILE A 259 23.58 20.32 -28.32
CA ILE A 259 23.52 19.29 -27.30
C ILE A 259 23.92 19.89 -25.96
N VAL A 260 23.04 19.76 -24.97
CA VAL A 260 23.27 20.25 -23.61
C VAL A 260 23.28 19.06 -22.64
N ILE A 261 24.37 18.89 -21.90
CA ILE A 261 24.45 17.91 -20.81
C ILE A 261 23.49 18.37 -19.70
N ARG A 262 22.67 17.46 -19.21
CA ARG A 262 21.70 17.70 -18.13
C ARG A 262 22.07 16.98 -16.84
N GLY A 263 22.82 15.88 -16.96
CA GLY A 263 23.23 15.12 -15.79
C GLY A 263 24.09 13.92 -16.14
N LYS A 264 24.62 13.30 -15.10
CA LYS A 264 25.41 12.07 -15.16
C LYS A 264 24.56 10.90 -14.72
N VAL A 265 24.69 9.76 -15.40
CA VAL A 265 24.05 8.52 -14.99
C VAL A 265 24.90 7.87 -13.91
N LEU A 266 24.30 7.65 -12.74
CA LEU A 266 24.97 7.01 -11.61
C LEU A 266 24.86 5.48 -11.67
N GLY A 267 23.76 4.96 -12.20
CA GLY A 267 23.51 3.53 -12.32
C GLY A 267 22.05 3.20 -12.57
N VAL A 268 21.76 1.91 -12.68
CA VAL A 268 20.39 1.40 -12.91
C VAL A 268 19.63 1.29 -11.60
N VAL A 269 18.37 1.70 -11.60
CA VAL A 269 17.44 1.49 -10.49
C VAL A 269 17.02 0.02 -10.46
N SER A 270 17.33 -0.66 -9.36
CA SER A 270 16.89 -2.04 -9.17
C SER A 270 15.40 -2.11 -8.83
N PRO A 271 14.67 -3.15 -9.26
CA PRO A 271 13.31 -3.39 -8.78
C PRO A 271 13.18 -3.45 -7.25
N ALA A 272 14.24 -3.85 -6.55
CA ALA A 272 14.28 -3.89 -5.08
C ALA A 272 14.45 -2.50 -4.43
N ASP A 273 14.81 -1.48 -5.21
CA ASP A 273 14.97 -0.11 -4.72
C ASP A 273 13.61 0.60 -4.57
N TYR A 274 12.57 0.15 -5.27
CA TYR A 274 11.25 0.74 -5.14
C TYR A 274 10.60 0.38 -3.79
N ALA A 275 9.85 1.32 -3.24
CA ALA A 275 9.01 1.02 -2.09
C ALA A 275 7.93 0.01 -2.50
N PRO A 276 7.67 -1.04 -1.69
CA PRO A 276 6.60 -1.97 -1.97
C PRO A 276 5.23 -1.29 -1.81
N ASP A 277 4.24 -1.74 -2.59
CA ASP A 277 2.89 -1.15 -2.61
C ASP A 277 2.25 -1.07 -1.22
N VAL A 278 2.57 -2.02 -0.33
CA VAL A 278 2.04 -2.05 1.04
C VAL A 278 2.55 -0.87 1.89
N ASP A 279 3.72 -0.31 1.59
CA ASP A 279 4.31 0.82 2.31
C ASP A 279 3.83 2.17 1.76
N LEU A 280 3.33 2.23 0.51
CA LEU A 280 2.96 3.49 -0.15
C LEU A 280 1.93 4.33 0.63
N PRO A 281 0.87 3.78 1.24
CA PRO A 281 -0.07 4.58 2.02
C PRO A 281 0.58 5.26 3.23
N ILE A 282 1.52 4.56 3.89
CA ILE A 282 2.27 5.08 5.03
C ILE A 282 3.24 6.17 4.57
N LEU A 283 3.96 5.91 3.49
CA LEU A 283 4.94 6.85 2.93
C LEU A 283 4.27 8.14 2.43
N ASN A 284 3.12 8.04 1.77
CA ASN A 284 2.36 9.22 1.33
C ASN A 284 1.90 10.10 2.49
N GLU A 285 1.50 9.51 3.62
CA GLU A 285 1.13 10.28 4.80
C GLU A 285 2.37 10.87 5.48
N LEU A 286 3.44 10.08 5.61
CA LEU A 286 4.67 10.47 6.30
C LEU A 286 5.42 11.58 5.55
N PHE A 287 5.44 11.53 4.22
CA PHE A 287 6.14 12.50 3.35
C PHE A 287 5.18 13.52 2.72
N HIS A 288 4.00 13.73 3.34
CA HIS A 288 2.96 14.61 2.79
C HIS A 288 3.47 16.02 2.46
N ASP A 289 4.25 16.62 3.36
CA ASP A 289 4.75 17.98 3.17
C ASP A 289 5.76 18.02 2.01
N GLU A 290 6.68 17.05 1.94
CA GLU A 290 7.66 16.93 0.86
C GLU A 290 7.00 16.64 -0.50
N LEU A 291 5.92 15.86 -0.51
CA LEU A 291 5.13 15.63 -1.73
C LEU A 291 4.40 16.88 -2.17
N LYS A 292 3.85 17.64 -1.23
CA LYS A 292 3.20 18.90 -1.52
C LYS A 292 4.19 19.91 -2.12
N ASP A 293 5.37 20.06 -1.52
CA ASP A 293 6.44 20.91 -2.05
C ASP A 293 6.86 20.46 -3.46
N PHE A 294 6.90 19.14 -3.70
CA PHE A 294 7.19 18.58 -5.02
C PHE A 294 6.14 18.98 -6.06
N TYR A 295 4.85 18.83 -5.76
CA TYR A 295 3.77 19.18 -6.68
C TYR A 295 3.70 20.68 -6.94
N GLU A 296 3.89 21.51 -5.92
CA GLU A 296 3.95 22.98 -6.07
C GLU A 296 5.14 23.40 -6.96
N ALA A 297 6.32 22.81 -6.77
CA ALA A 297 7.52 23.12 -7.55
C ALA A 297 7.36 22.77 -9.05
N HIS A 298 6.55 21.77 -9.36
CA HIS A 298 6.34 21.33 -10.74
C HIS A 298 5.00 21.80 -11.34
N HIS A 299 4.25 22.67 -10.65
CA HIS A 299 2.94 23.18 -11.07
C HIS A 299 1.94 22.05 -11.40
N ILE A 300 1.89 21.04 -10.53
CA ILE A 300 1.01 19.87 -10.65
C ILE A 300 -0.10 20.02 -9.61
N ASP A 301 -1.37 19.89 -10.03
CA ASP A 301 -2.49 19.84 -9.09
C ASP A 301 -2.52 18.47 -8.38
N GLU A 302 -2.63 18.45 -7.05
CA GLU A 302 -2.63 17.22 -6.21
C GLU A 302 -3.75 16.22 -6.57
N THR A 303 -4.65 16.58 -7.48
CA THR A 303 -5.84 15.81 -7.87
C THR A 303 -5.73 15.16 -9.26
N GLU A 304 -4.62 15.34 -9.98
CA GLU A 304 -4.31 14.63 -11.23
C GLU A 304 -3.45 13.38 -10.95
#